data_eb3f58777dd5f6580e2da3950fe18957
#
_entry.id   eb3f58777dd5f6580e2da3950fe18957
#
_cell.length_a   1.000
_cell.length_b   1.000
_cell.length_c   1.000
_cell.angle_alpha   90.00
_cell.angle_beta   90.00
_cell.angle_gamma   90.00
#
_symmetry.space_group_name_H-M   'P 1'
#
loop_
_entity.id
_entity.type
_entity.pdbx_description
1 polymer ?
#
loop_
_entity_poly.entity_id
_entity_poly.type
_entity_poly.pdbx_seq_one_letter_code
_entity_poly.pdbx_strand_id
1 'polypeptide(L)'
;MSKSFLDQFADRLIAWHQRDGRHGLPWQGHRDPYAVWVSEIMLQQTQVATVLERYPRFMKRFPTVKKLAAVNIDEVLAEWAGLGYYSRARNLHACAKQVVEEFDGHFPKDPLLLEKLKGIGRSTAGAIAAFAFEERAPILDANVKRILARLFAIDKALQEKAVTDELWALAKRLLPKSAKSMPTYTQALMDFGATWCTARKPVCISGQQRCPFEKNCQANLSDQVLLLPKKISKAKSPEFICNMVLLRHGDFVLLQKRPPKAIWGGLWSLPESEWIARQPVNLKLSHSPSKTSSLNLLTTVLTGENVKDLFKQCSPLLHKEEIRHVFTHRRLWMQIWESHSQERYCFVDPTLQWLDLRKLGQYGLPQPIKLLLQGLSLARDVGTKN
;
A
#
# COMPACT_ATOMS: atom_id res chain seq x y z
N MET A 1 -19.26 29.88 -10.98
CA MET A 1 -18.02 30.52 -10.50
C MET A 1 -17.55 31.61 -11.44
N SER A 2 -17.09 32.73 -10.91
CA SER A 2 -16.58 33.83 -11.73
C SER A 2 -15.23 33.47 -12.38
N LYS A 3 -14.96 34.04 -13.57
CA LYS A 3 -13.67 33.90 -14.27
C LYS A 3 -12.53 34.37 -13.37
N SER A 4 -12.74 35.46 -12.63
CA SER A 4 -11.75 36.01 -11.67
C SER A 4 -11.34 35.02 -10.56
N PHE A 5 -12.27 34.20 -10.04
CA PHE A 5 -11.92 33.19 -9.02
C PHE A 5 -11.04 32.08 -9.60
N LEU A 6 -11.37 31.61 -10.80
CA LEU A 6 -10.57 30.53 -11.45
C LEU A 6 -9.14 30.99 -11.71
N ASP A 7 -8.96 32.25 -12.11
CA ASP A 7 -7.65 32.86 -12.37
C ASP A 7 -6.81 33.06 -11.09
N GLN A 8 -7.47 33.23 -9.93
CA GLN A 8 -6.83 33.47 -8.63
C GLN A 8 -6.68 32.20 -7.78
N PHE A 9 -7.27 31.08 -8.18
CA PHE A 9 -7.31 29.85 -7.37
C PHE A 9 -5.91 29.38 -7.00
N ALA A 10 -5.02 29.27 -7.99
CA ALA A 10 -3.65 28.79 -7.77
C ALA A 10 -2.87 29.70 -6.81
N ASP A 11 -2.94 31.00 -7.00
CA ASP A 11 -2.21 31.97 -6.18
C ASP A 11 -2.72 31.95 -4.72
N ARG A 12 -4.04 31.84 -4.52
CA ARG A 12 -4.63 31.74 -3.18
C ARG A 12 -4.27 30.43 -2.48
N LEU A 13 -4.21 29.33 -3.22
CA LEU A 13 -3.82 28.02 -2.69
C LEU A 13 -2.32 28.00 -2.32
N ILE A 14 -1.47 28.58 -3.17
CA ILE A 14 -0.03 28.72 -2.89
C ILE A 14 0.21 29.60 -1.66
N ALA A 15 -0.46 30.76 -1.58
CA ALA A 15 -0.36 31.66 -0.42
C ALA A 15 -0.83 30.98 0.89
N TRP A 16 -1.90 30.18 0.83
CA TRP A 16 -2.31 29.33 1.94
C TRP A 16 -1.21 28.33 2.32
N HIS A 17 -0.65 27.62 1.35
CA HIS A 17 0.36 26.58 1.61
C HIS A 17 1.63 27.17 2.25
N GLN A 18 2.08 28.34 1.80
CA GLN A 18 3.24 29.01 2.36
C GLN A 18 3.07 29.33 3.85
N ARG A 19 1.84 29.58 4.30
CA ARG A 19 1.51 29.96 5.69
C ARG A 19 1.12 28.74 6.54
N ASP A 20 0.29 27.86 6.02
CA ASP A 20 -0.40 26.81 6.77
C ASP A 20 -0.16 25.39 6.22
N GLY A 21 0.64 25.24 5.18
CA GLY A 21 0.99 23.95 4.59
C GLY A 21 1.97 23.15 5.43
N ARG A 22 2.17 21.89 5.09
CA ARG A 22 3.20 21.06 5.72
C ARG A 22 4.55 21.32 5.08
N HIS A 23 5.55 21.56 5.90
CA HIS A 23 6.91 21.82 5.47
C HIS A 23 7.87 20.85 6.17
N GLY A 24 9.02 20.58 5.55
CA GLY A 24 10.08 19.76 6.16
C GLY A 24 9.84 18.25 6.11
N LEU A 25 8.95 17.75 5.25
CA LEU A 25 8.85 16.31 5.01
C LEU A 25 10.07 15.82 4.22
N PRO A 26 10.63 14.62 4.52
CA PRO A 26 11.90 14.15 3.94
C PRO A 26 11.94 14.06 2.41
N TRP A 27 10.79 14.04 1.75
CA TRP A 27 10.65 13.96 0.29
C TRP A 27 10.33 15.32 -0.34
N GLN A 28 10.14 16.38 0.45
CA GLN A 28 9.87 17.73 -0.07
C GLN A 28 11.16 18.41 -0.53
N GLY A 29 11.01 19.28 -1.54
CA GLY A 29 12.13 20.08 -2.07
C GLY A 29 13.10 19.33 -2.99
N HIS A 30 12.93 18.02 -3.14
CA HIS A 30 13.74 17.26 -4.11
C HIS A 30 13.34 17.57 -5.54
N ARG A 31 14.36 17.73 -6.40
CA ARG A 31 14.23 17.84 -7.85
C ARG A 31 14.65 16.55 -8.55
N ASP A 32 15.17 15.57 -7.83
CA ASP A 32 15.48 14.25 -8.36
C ASP A 32 14.18 13.49 -8.64
N PRO A 33 13.88 13.17 -9.91
CA PRO A 33 12.65 12.47 -10.27
C PRO A 33 12.56 11.07 -9.65
N TYR A 34 13.70 10.42 -9.38
CA TYR A 34 13.72 9.13 -8.67
C TYR A 34 13.20 9.28 -7.23
N ALA A 35 13.73 10.24 -6.50
CA ALA A 35 13.33 10.51 -5.12
C ALA A 35 11.84 10.91 -5.01
N VAL A 36 11.38 11.78 -5.91
CA VAL A 36 9.99 12.18 -6.04
C VAL A 36 9.10 10.97 -6.34
N TRP A 37 9.44 10.17 -7.33
CA TRP A 37 8.66 8.98 -7.71
C TRP A 37 8.54 7.97 -6.56
N VAL A 38 9.63 7.66 -5.87
CA VAL A 38 9.60 6.73 -4.72
C VAL A 38 8.63 7.24 -3.65
N SER A 39 8.69 8.52 -3.29
CA SER A 39 7.79 9.10 -2.29
C SER A 39 6.33 9.06 -2.74
N GLU A 40 6.03 9.41 -3.99
CA GLU A 40 4.69 9.36 -4.55
C GLU A 40 4.08 7.95 -4.50
N ILE A 41 4.86 6.93 -4.86
CA ILE A 41 4.39 5.55 -4.79
C ILE A 41 4.22 5.08 -3.32
N MET A 42 5.09 5.48 -2.40
CA MET A 42 4.94 5.14 -0.99
C MET A 42 3.72 5.78 -0.35
N LEU A 43 3.39 7.01 -0.71
CA LEU A 43 2.25 7.76 -0.18
C LEU A 43 0.90 7.31 -0.71
N GLN A 44 0.85 6.52 -1.80
CA GLN A 44 -0.41 5.95 -2.29
C GLN A 44 -1.07 5.08 -1.21
N GLN A 45 -2.22 5.50 -0.69
CA GLN A 45 -3.00 4.78 0.33
C GLN A 45 -2.22 4.43 1.61
N THR A 46 -1.15 5.17 1.92
CA THR A 46 -0.34 5.00 3.13
C THR A 46 -0.32 6.31 3.90
N GLN A 47 -0.40 6.22 5.22
CA GLN A 47 -0.32 7.40 6.08
C GLN A 47 1.09 8.01 6.08
N VAL A 48 1.17 9.33 6.12
CA VAL A 48 2.43 10.08 6.15
C VAL A 48 3.36 9.59 7.27
N ALA A 49 2.83 9.36 8.48
CA ALA A 49 3.62 8.85 9.62
C ALA A 49 4.37 7.55 9.30
N THR A 50 3.73 6.62 8.59
CA THR A 50 4.38 5.37 8.18
C THR A 50 5.48 5.60 7.12
N VAL A 51 5.25 6.55 6.20
CA VAL A 51 6.24 6.86 5.15
C VAL A 51 7.44 7.60 5.71
N LEU A 52 7.26 8.45 6.73
CA LEU A 52 8.34 9.18 7.41
C LEU A 52 9.46 8.25 7.92
N GLU A 53 9.09 7.06 8.43
CA GLU A 53 10.06 6.08 8.91
C GLU A 53 10.70 5.27 7.77
N ARG A 54 9.93 5.00 6.71
CA ARG A 54 10.30 4.05 5.65
C ARG A 54 11.08 4.69 4.51
N TYR A 55 10.71 5.90 4.11
CA TYR A 55 11.32 6.57 2.97
C TYR A 55 12.83 6.79 3.14
N PRO A 56 13.36 7.35 4.25
CA PRO A 56 14.79 7.54 4.40
C PRO A 56 15.57 6.21 4.38
N ARG A 57 15.02 5.17 5.00
CA ARG A 57 15.62 3.84 5.01
C ARG A 57 15.68 3.23 3.61
N PHE A 58 14.60 3.34 2.84
CA PHE A 58 14.51 2.85 1.48
C PHE A 58 15.50 3.58 0.56
N MET A 59 15.56 4.92 0.64
CA MET A 59 16.49 5.75 -0.14
C MET A 59 17.95 5.46 0.22
N LYS A 60 18.26 5.16 1.48
CA LYS A 60 19.61 4.72 1.90
C LYS A 60 19.98 3.38 1.28
N ARG A 61 19.04 2.42 1.23
CA ARG A 61 19.27 1.07 0.67
C ARG A 61 19.36 1.09 -0.85
N PHE A 62 18.50 1.89 -1.49
CA PHE A 62 18.37 2.01 -2.94
C PHE A 62 18.49 3.49 -3.35
N PRO A 63 19.71 4.07 -3.35
CA PRO A 63 19.90 5.51 -3.56
C PRO A 63 19.64 5.98 -4.99
N THR A 64 19.61 5.09 -5.97
CA THR A 64 19.38 5.40 -7.39
C THR A 64 18.45 4.38 -8.05
N VAL A 65 17.81 4.78 -9.14
CA VAL A 65 16.97 3.89 -9.94
C VAL A 65 17.77 2.69 -10.49
N LYS A 66 19.02 2.89 -10.89
CA LYS A 66 19.92 1.81 -11.36
C LYS A 66 20.19 0.80 -10.23
N LYS A 67 20.42 1.27 -8.99
CA LYS A 67 20.62 0.38 -7.85
C LYS A 67 19.34 -0.39 -7.51
N LEU A 68 18.17 0.27 -7.55
CA LEU A 68 16.88 -0.39 -7.33
C LEU A 68 16.59 -1.45 -8.40
N ALA A 69 16.88 -1.17 -9.67
CA ALA A 69 16.66 -2.10 -10.78
C ALA A 69 17.54 -3.37 -10.69
N ALA A 70 18.76 -3.23 -10.17
CA ALA A 70 19.76 -4.30 -10.12
C ALA A 70 19.55 -5.35 -9.02
N VAL A 71 18.77 -5.04 -7.96
CA VAL A 71 18.56 -5.97 -6.83
C VAL A 71 17.46 -6.99 -7.12
N ASN A 72 17.43 -8.06 -6.31
CA ASN A 72 16.35 -9.01 -6.37
C ASN A 72 15.04 -8.38 -5.83
N ILE A 73 13.90 -8.76 -6.40
CA ILE A 73 12.58 -8.31 -5.94
C ILE A 73 12.33 -8.62 -4.46
N ASP A 74 12.89 -9.69 -3.92
CA ASP A 74 12.72 -10.07 -2.52
C ASP A 74 13.35 -9.04 -1.57
N GLU A 75 14.47 -8.42 -1.95
CA GLU A 75 15.07 -7.31 -1.18
C GLU A 75 14.15 -6.09 -1.15
N VAL A 76 13.53 -5.77 -2.30
CA VAL A 76 12.58 -4.65 -2.39
C VAL A 76 11.34 -4.92 -1.53
N LEU A 77 10.79 -6.15 -1.58
CA LEU A 77 9.63 -6.55 -0.79
C LEU A 77 9.93 -6.55 0.72
N ALA A 78 11.15 -6.92 1.12
CA ALA A 78 11.60 -6.87 2.51
C ALA A 78 11.64 -5.42 3.04
N GLU A 79 12.21 -4.48 2.27
CA GLU A 79 12.25 -3.05 2.62
C GLU A 79 10.86 -2.39 2.56
N TRP A 80 9.94 -2.92 1.74
CA TRP A 80 8.55 -2.45 1.64
C TRP A 80 7.64 -2.95 2.77
N ALA A 81 8.14 -3.85 3.62
CA ALA A 81 7.35 -4.44 4.69
C ALA A 81 6.74 -3.38 5.63
N GLY A 82 5.44 -3.46 5.85
CA GLY A 82 4.67 -2.50 6.66
C GLY A 82 3.98 -1.38 5.88
N LEU A 83 4.34 -1.14 4.61
CA LEU A 83 3.65 -0.15 3.75
C LEU A 83 2.34 -0.69 3.16
N GLY A 84 2.16 -2.00 3.11
CA GLY A 84 1.01 -2.64 2.48
C GLY A 84 0.98 -2.52 0.95
N TYR A 85 -0.08 -3.08 0.32
CA TYR A 85 -0.26 -3.00 -1.13
C TYR A 85 1.02 -3.35 -1.92
N TYR A 86 1.56 -4.53 -1.69
CA TYR A 86 2.86 -4.99 -2.23
C TYR A 86 2.94 -5.02 -3.76
N SER A 87 1.80 -4.95 -4.45
CA SER A 87 1.78 -4.70 -5.91
C SER A 87 2.48 -3.40 -6.29
N ARG A 88 2.46 -2.38 -5.41
CA ARG A 88 3.19 -1.12 -5.62
C ARG A 88 4.71 -1.37 -5.64
N ALA A 89 5.23 -2.15 -4.69
CA ALA A 89 6.66 -2.50 -4.66
C ALA A 89 7.09 -3.29 -5.90
N ARG A 90 6.27 -4.25 -6.34
CA ARG A 90 6.54 -5.00 -7.58
C ARG A 90 6.52 -4.10 -8.81
N ASN A 91 5.53 -3.21 -8.91
CA ASN A 91 5.47 -2.25 -10.00
C ASN A 91 6.61 -1.24 -9.94
N LEU A 92 7.00 -0.78 -8.75
CA LEU A 92 8.14 0.10 -8.54
C LEU A 92 9.45 -0.55 -9.02
N HIS A 93 9.69 -1.82 -8.67
CA HIS A 93 10.85 -2.55 -9.14
C HIS A 93 10.84 -2.78 -10.67
N ALA A 94 9.68 -3.16 -11.23
CA ALA A 94 9.53 -3.33 -12.68
C ALA A 94 9.68 -2.01 -13.43
N CYS A 95 9.18 -0.90 -12.89
CA CYS A 95 9.37 0.44 -13.44
C CYS A 95 10.84 0.86 -13.38
N ALA A 96 11.55 0.58 -12.29
CA ALA A 96 12.99 0.87 -12.20
C ALA A 96 13.78 0.18 -13.31
N LYS A 97 13.48 -1.08 -13.61
CA LYS A 97 14.07 -1.82 -14.73
C LYS A 97 13.73 -1.17 -16.06
N GLN A 98 12.46 -0.84 -16.27
CA GLN A 98 12.00 -0.18 -17.50
C GLN A 98 12.71 1.18 -17.71
N VAL A 99 12.87 2.00 -16.64
CA VAL A 99 13.59 3.28 -16.75
C VAL A 99 15.08 3.08 -17.11
N VAL A 100 15.71 2.03 -16.59
CA VAL A 100 17.11 1.72 -16.95
C VAL A 100 17.21 1.22 -18.37
N GLU A 101 16.31 0.35 -18.81
CA GLU A 101 16.35 -0.31 -20.12
C GLU A 101 15.92 0.63 -21.27
N GLU A 102 14.87 1.43 -21.07
CA GLU A 102 14.27 2.26 -22.13
C GLU A 102 14.75 3.72 -22.10
N PHE A 103 15.26 4.21 -20.95
CA PHE A 103 15.61 5.61 -20.75
C PHE A 103 17.02 5.80 -20.12
N ASP A 104 17.88 4.79 -20.17
CA ASP A 104 19.24 4.80 -19.60
C ASP A 104 19.32 5.27 -18.13
N GLY A 105 18.28 4.99 -17.36
CA GLY A 105 18.20 5.38 -15.96
C GLY A 105 17.76 6.84 -15.71
N HIS A 106 17.24 7.52 -16.73
CA HIS A 106 16.73 8.89 -16.64
C HIS A 106 15.21 8.91 -16.82
N PHE A 107 14.48 9.52 -15.90
CA PHE A 107 13.04 9.67 -16.05
C PHE A 107 12.70 10.68 -17.16
N PRO A 108 11.73 10.39 -18.05
CA PRO A 108 11.27 11.35 -19.05
C PRO A 108 10.53 12.53 -18.36
N LYS A 109 10.62 13.73 -18.95
CA LYS A 109 9.93 14.93 -18.48
C LYS A 109 8.44 14.94 -18.85
N ASP A 110 8.12 14.36 -20.02
CA ASP A 110 6.77 14.34 -20.56
C ASP A 110 5.84 13.47 -19.68
N PRO A 111 4.76 14.03 -19.12
CA PRO A 111 3.77 13.26 -18.34
C PRO A 111 3.17 12.08 -19.09
N LEU A 112 3.03 12.16 -20.42
CA LEU A 112 2.50 11.07 -21.24
C LEU A 112 3.49 9.90 -21.36
N LEU A 113 4.80 10.17 -21.34
CA LEU A 113 5.81 9.12 -21.29
C LEU A 113 5.92 8.54 -19.89
N LEU A 114 5.84 9.36 -18.84
CA LEU A 114 5.79 8.89 -17.45
C LEU A 114 4.60 7.95 -17.22
N GLU A 115 3.44 8.23 -17.79
CA GLU A 115 2.23 7.40 -17.63
C GLU A 115 2.36 6.01 -18.26
N LYS A 116 3.26 5.82 -19.24
CA LYS A 116 3.56 4.52 -19.86
C LYS A 116 4.42 3.63 -18.95
N LEU A 117 5.08 4.19 -17.96
CA LEU A 117 5.92 3.44 -17.02
C LEU A 117 5.08 2.59 -16.07
N LYS A 118 5.59 1.42 -15.72
CA LYS A 118 4.87 0.43 -14.92
C LYS A 118 4.44 0.95 -13.55
N GLY A 119 3.12 1.00 -13.31
CA GLY A 119 2.55 1.43 -12.03
C GLY A 119 2.50 2.95 -11.82
N ILE A 120 2.83 3.75 -12.83
CA ILE A 120 2.65 5.19 -12.84
C ILE A 120 1.35 5.49 -13.59
N GLY A 121 0.34 5.97 -12.86
CA GLY A 121 -0.91 6.45 -13.48
C GLY A 121 -0.85 7.95 -13.73
N ARG A 122 -1.82 8.48 -14.49
CA ARG A 122 -1.91 9.87 -14.91
C ARG A 122 -1.65 10.90 -13.80
N SER A 123 -2.23 10.70 -12.60
CA SER A 123 -2.03 11.62 -11.48
C SER A 123 -0.61 11.57 -10.92
N THR A 124 -0.02 10.38 -10.80
CA THR A 124 1.36 10.21 -10.36
C THR A 124 2.35 10.77 -11.39
N ALA A 125 2.10 10.55 -12.68
CA ALA A 125 2.87 11.15 -13.77
C ALA A 125 2.85 12.68 -13.68
N GLY A 126 1.67 13.27 -13.46
CA GLY A 126 1.53 14.72 -13.24
C GLY A 126 2.30 15.23 -12.03
N ALA A 127 2.29 14.48 -10.92
CA ALA A 127 3.05 14.85 -9.72
C ALA A 127 4.56 14.83 -9.96
N ILE A 128 5.09 13.74 -10.57
CA ILE A 128 6.51 13.63 -10.91
C ILE A 128 6.92 14.77 -11.85
N ALA A 129 6.16 15.02 -12.92
CA ALA A 129 6.40 16.07 -13.88
C ALA A 129 6.41 17.46 -13.21
N ALA A 130 5.48 17.73 -12.31
CA ALA A 130 5.39 19.00 -11.60
C ALA A 130 6.55 19.20 -10.62
N PHE A 131 6.87 18.19 -9.78
CA PHE A 131 7.89 18.33 -8.74
C PHE A 131 9.31 18.31 -9.30
N ALA A 132 9.61 17.40 -10.19
CA ALA A 132 10.98 17.20 -10.70
C ALA A 132 11.34 18.13 -11.86
N PHE A 133 10.35 18.43 -12.71
CA PHE A 133 10.62 19.12 -13.99
C PHE A 133 9.88 20.46 -14.15
N GLU A 134 9.10 20.87 -13.15
CA GLU A 134 8.26 22.08 -13.21
C GLU A 134 7.25 22.07 -14.38
N GLU A 135 6.90 20.89 -14.90
CA GLU A 135 5.95 20.77 -16.00
C GLU A 135 4.52 21.10 -15.53
N ARG A 136 3.78 21.83 -16.37
CA ARG A 136 2.39 22.21 -16.09
C ARG A 136 1.44 21.03 -16.32
N ALA A 137 1.50 20.05 -15.39
CA ALA A 137 0.70 18.84 -15.41
C ALA A 137 -0.26 18.80 -14.23
N PRO A 138 -1.56 18.52 -14.45
CA PRO A 138 -2.54 18.41 -13.38
C PRO A 138 -2.40 17.10 -12.63
N ILE A 139 -2.78 17.11 -11.34
CA ILE A 139 -2.98 15.91 -10.54
C ILE A 139 -4.47 15.75 -10.21
N LEU A 140 -4.91 14.49 -10.04
CA LEU A 140 -6.30 14.20 -9.69
C LEU A 140 -6.37 12.93 -8.82
N ASP A 141 -5.80 12.99 -7.62
CA ASP A 141 -5.94 11.95 -6.60
C ASP A 141 -7.29 12.06 -5.87
N ALA A 142 -7.52 11.19 -4.89
CA ALA A 142 -8.76 11.19 -4.11
C ALA A 142 -8.98 12.51 -3.32
N ASN A 143 -7.91 13.17 -2.90
CA ASN A 143 -7.98 14.45 -2.20
C ASN A 143 -8.38 15.57 -3.15
N VAL A 144 -7.72 15.64 -4.31
CA VAL A 144 -8.03 16.65 -5.35
C VAL A 144 -9.43 16.45 -5.90
N LYS A 145 -9.87 15.20 -6.17
CA LYS A 145 -11.26 14.90 -6.56
C LYS A 145 -12.26 15.46 -5.54
N ARG A 146 -12.00 15.28 -4.25
CA ARG A 146 -12.87 15.80 -3.18
C ARG A 146 -12.88 17.33 -3.14
N ILE A 147 -11.72 17.97 -3.27
CA ILE A 147 -11.61 19.44 -3.31
C ILE A 147 -12.45 19.97 -4.48
N LEU A 148 -12.25 19.46 -5.68
CA LEU A 148 -12.96 19.91 -6.87
C LEU A 148 -14.46 19.62 -6.79
N ALA A 149 -14.85 18.42 -6.31
CA ALA A 149 -16.27 18.09 -6.12
C ALA A 149 -16.97 19.09 -5.18
N ARG A 150 -16.31 19.52 -4.11
CA ARG A 150 -16.85 20.54 -3.19
C ARG A 150 -16.83 21.94 -3.77
N LEU A 151 -15.72 22.34 -4.38
CA LEU A 151 -15.60 23.67 -4.99
C LEU A 151 -16.67 23.94 -6.03
N PHE A 152 -16.97 22.93 -6.87
CA PHE A 152 -17.89 23.05 -7.99
C PHE A 152 -19.27 22.41 -7.74
N ALA A 153 -19.53 21.91 -6.52
CA ALA A 153 -20.76 21.19 -6.14
C ALA A 153 -21.10 20.03 -7.09
N ILE A 154 -20.08 19.22 -7.47
CA ILE A 154 -20.30 18.05 -8.32
C ILE A 154 -20.96 16.96 -7.48
N ASP A 155 -22.25 16.73 -7.71
CA ASP A 155 -23.10 15.83 -6.95
C ASP A 155 -23.29 14.45 -7.58
N LYS A 156 -22.54 14.15 -8.63
CA LYS A 156 -22.50 12.85 -9.33
C LYS A 156 -21.45 11.92 -8.76
N ALA A 157 -21.53 10.64 -9.10
CA ALA A 157 -20.56 9.64 -8.68
C ALA A 157 -19.20 9.88 -9.36
N LEU A 158 -18.13 10.07 -8.56
CA LEU A 158 -16.79 10.41 -9.07
C LEU A 158 -16.12 9.29 -9.89
N GLN A 159 -16.73 8.09 -9.93
CA GLN A 159 -16.26 6.93 -10.71
C GLN A 159 -16.80 6.92 -12.14
N GLU A 160 -17.83 7.71 -12.41
CA GLU A 160 -18.36 7.86 -13.76
C GLU A 160 -17.31 8.51 -14.67
N LYS A 161 -17.14 7.95 -15.87
CA LYS A 161 -16.11 8.41 -16.81
C LYS A 161 -16.30 9.90 -17.14
N ALA A 162 -17.52 10.32 -17.47
CA ALA A 162 -17.83 11.71 -17.80
C ALA A 162 -17.47 12.67 -16.65
N VAL A 163 -17.77 12.29 -15.40
CA VAL A 163 -17.43 13.08 -14.20
C VAL A 163 -15.92 13.13 -13.98
N THR A 164 -15.24 12.00 -14.18
CA THR A 164 -13.78 11.97 -14.08
C THR A 164 -13.13 12.85 -15.16
N ASP A 165 -13.64 12.83 -16.39
CA ASP A 165 -13.14 13.68 -17.49
C ASP A 165 -13.38 15.18 -17.21
N GLU A 166 -14.55 15.53 -16.66
CA GLU A 166 -14.85 16.89 -16.17
C GLU A 166 -13.87 17.34 -15.08
N LEU A 167 -13.60 16.49 -14.09
CA LEU A 167 -12.64 16.78 -13.02
C LEU A 167 -11.22 16.98 -13.55
N TRP A 168 -10.79 16.22 -14.56
CA TRP A 168 -9.50 16.44 -15.21
C TRP A 168 -9.44 17.77 -15.96
N ALA A 169 -10.53 18.16 -16.64
CA ALA A 169 -10.63 19.45 -17.31
C ALA A 169 -10.55 20.61 -16.29
N LEU A 170 -11.25 20.49 -15.17
CA LEU A 170 -11.17 21.47 -14.07
C LEU A 170 -9.77 21.53 -13.45
N ALA A 171 -9.15 20.39 -13.16
CA ALA A 171 -7.79 20.34 -12.64
C ALA A 171 -6.79 21.02 -13.59
N LYS A 172 -6.91 20.80 -14.89
CA LYS A 172 -6.07 21.47 -15.90
C LYS A 172 -6.31 22.98 -15.95
N ARG A 173 -7.58 23.42 -15.84
CA ARG A 173 -7.95 24.85 -15.88
C ARG A 173 -7.44 25.63 -14.67
N LEU A 174 -7.27 24.99 -13.52
CA LEU A 174 -6.85 25.60 -12.26
C LEU A 174 -5.32 25.67 -12.08
N LEU A 175 -4.55 25.21 -13.05
CA LEU A 175 -3.07 25.25 -12.98
C LEU A 175 -2.54 26.69 -12.91
N PRO A 176 -1.46 26.91 -12.14
CA PRO A 176 -0.81 28.21 -12.10
C PRO A 176 -0.29 28.62 -13.48
N LYS A 177 -0.22 29.93 -13.74
CA LYS A 177 0.31 30.45 -15.00
C LYS A 177 1.79 30.15 -15.16
N SER A 178 2.57 30.29 -14.07
CA SER A 178 4.00 30.03 -14.03
C SER A 178 4.30 28.54 -13.81
N ALA A 179 5.14 27.96 -14.65
CA ALA A 179 5.64 26.61 -14.47
C ALA A 179 6.46 26.45 -13.18
N LYS A 180 7.23 27.48 -12.80
CA LYS A 180 8.01 27.50 -11.54
C LYS A 180 7.17 27.36 -10.29
N SER A 181 5.87 27.70 -10.36
CA SER A 181 4.93 27.57 -9.25
C SER A 181 4.35 26.15 -9.13
N MET A 182 4.57 25.28 -10.10
CA MET A 182 3.99 23.93 -10.14
C MET A 182 4.33 23.06 -8.92
N PRO A 183 5.59 22.99 -8.45
CA PRO A 183 5.91 22.17 -7.28
C PRO A 183 5.13 22.60 -6.04
N THR A 184 5.12 23.90 -5.75
CA THR A 184 4.40 24.46 -4.58
C THR A 184 2.88 24.26 -4.74
N TYR A 185 2.32 24.51 -5.90
CA TYR A 185 0.90 24.30 -6.18
C TYR A 185 0.47 22.84 -6.02
N THR A 186 1.26 21.91 -6.56
CA THR A 186 0.98 20.47 -6.48
C THR A 186 1.03 19.99 -5.01
N GLN A 187 2.04 20.41 -4.24
CA GLN A 187 2.12 20.14 -2.81
C GLN A 187 0.94 20.76 -2.05
N ALA A 188 0.59 22.00 -2.39
CA ALA A 188 -0.53 22.71 -1.77
C ALA A 188 -1.87 21.98 -1.96
N LEU A 189 -2.14 21.42 -3.15
CA LEU A 189 -3.34 20.63 -3.39
C LEU A 189 -3.38 19.37 -2.51
N MET A 190 -2.26 18.65 -2.42
CA MET A 190 -2.16 17.45 -1.60
C MET A 190 -2.37 17.78 -0.11
N ASP A 191 -1.70 18.82 0.38
CA ASP A 191 -1.78 19.23 1.77
C ASP A 191 -3.16 19.78 2.14
N PHE A 192 -3.73 20.65 1.29
CA PHE A 192 -5.06 21.19 1.52
C PHE A 192 -6.13 20.10 1.63
N GLY A 193 -6.05 19.09 0.77
CA GLY A 193 -6.93 17.93 0.86
C GLY A 193 -6.70 17.08 2.11
N ALA A 194 -5.46 16.91 2.52
CA ALA A 194 -5.12 16.07 3.65
C ALA A 194 -5.41 16.71 5.02
N THR A 195 -5.32 18.04 5.13
CA THR A 195 -5.36 18.74 6.42
C THR A 195 -6.56 19.68 6.59
N TRP A 196 -7.00 20.36 5.53
CA TRP A 196 -8.06 21.37 5.59
C TRP A 196 -9.38 20.92 4.98
N CYS A 197 -9.39 20.53 3.71
CA CYS A 197 -10.59 20.03 3.05
C CYS A 197 -10.75 18.52 3.28
N THR A 198 -10.71 18.08 4.54
CA THR A 198 -10.77 16.65 4.90
C THR A 198 -12.13 16.02 4.64
N ALA A 199 -12.19 14.68 4.60
CA ALA A 199 -13.42 13.97 4.28
C ALA A 199 -14.50 14.08 5.37
N ARG A 200 -14.10 14.10 6.64
CA ARG A 200 -15.03 14.03 7.80
C ARG A 200 -15.14 15.31 8.58
N LYS A 201 -14.03 16.05 8.72
CA LYS A 201 -13.94 17.28 9.53
C LYS A 201 -13.24 18.39 8.75
N PRO A 202 -13.85 18.91 7.66
CA PRO A 202 -13.25 20.02 6.93
C PRO A 202 -13.27 21.30 7.79
N VAL A 203 -12.24 22.12 7.63
CA VAL A 203 -12.02 23.33 8.45
C VAL A 203 -13.21 24.31 8.38
N CYS A 204 -13.84 24.46 7.22
CA CYS A 204 -15.00 25.34 7.06
C CYS A 204 -16.23 24.91 7.89
N ILE A 205 -16.30 23.66 8.36
CA ILE A 205 -17.36 23.17 9.26
C ILE A 205 -16.91 23.24 10.73
N SER A 206 -15.61 23.02 11.01
CA SER A 206 -15.11 23.03 12.39
C SER A 206 -15.02 24.43 13.01
N GLY A 207 -15.01 25.47 12.19
CA GLY A 207 -14.99 26.87 12.63
C GLY A 207 -13.65 27.34 13.25
N GLN A 208 -12.64 26.45 13.35
CA GLN A 208 -11.37 26.77 14.01
C GLN A 208 -10.49 27.75 13.19
N GLN A 209 -10.61 27.70 11.87
CA GLN A 209 -9.85 28.53 10.94
C GLN A 209 -10.71 28.85 9.71
N ARG A 210 -10.42 29.98 9.03
CA ARG A 210 -11.15 30.36 7.81
C ARG A 210 -10.55 29.69 6.59
N CYS A 211 -11.37 28.87 5.93
CA CYS A 211 -10.99 28.27 4.65
C CYS A 211 -10.77 29.36 3.59
N PRO A 212 -9.64 29.36 2.86
CA PRO A 212 -9.36 30.40 1.85
C PRO A 212 -10.39 30.41 0.71
N PHE A 213 -11.18 29.36 0.58
CA PHE A 213 -12.17 29.20 -0.49
C PHE A 213 -13.62 29.24 -0.01
N GLU A 214 -13.91 29.51 1.27
CA GLU A 214 -15.26 29.39 1.84
C GLU A 214 -16.31 30.22 1.08
N LYS A 215 -15.96 31.47 0.67
CA LYS A 215 -16.85 32.39 -0.06
C LYS A 215 -17.07 32.00 -1.52
N ASN A 216 -16.29 31.07 -2.07
CA ASN A 216 -16.36 30.65 -3.47
C ASN A 216 -16.71 29.17 -3.61
N CYS A 217 -16.61 28.38 -2.53
CA CYS A 217 -16.91 26.96 -2.54
C CYS A 217 -18.42 26.74 -2.66
N GLN A 218 -18.87 26.18 -3.78
CA GLN A 218 -20.30 25.99 -4.03
C GLN A 218 -20.95 25.05 -3.01
N ALA A 219 -20.24 24.00 -2.59
CA ALA A 219 -20.73 23.10 -1.55
C ALA A 219 -20.87 23.81 -0.18
N ASN A 220 -20.02 24.77 0.12
CA ASN A 220 -20.13 25.57 1.35
C ASN A 220 -21.33 26.55 1.27
N LEU A 221 -21.50 27.18 0.13
CA LEU A 221 -22.61 28.12 -0.08
C LEU A 221 -23.98 27.44 -0.10
N SER A 222 -24.04 26.14 -0.40
CA SER A 222 -25.26 25.34 -0.45
C SER A 222 -25.40 24.31 0.70
N ASP A 223 -24.58 24.40 1.73
CA ASP A 223 -24.58 23.51 2.91
C ASP A 223 -24.36 22.02 2.57
N GLN A 224 -23.61 21.71 1.51
CA GLN A 224 -23.41 20.35 1.01
C GLN A 224 -21.99 19.79 1.28
N VAL A 225 -21.17 20.48 2.05
CA VAL A 225 -19.75 20.09 2.23
C VAL A 225 -19.57 18.65 2.70
N LEU A 226 -20.40 18.18 3.65
CA LEU A 226 -20.33 16.81 4.19
C LEU A 226 -21.01 15.78 3.29
N LEU A 227 -21.89 16.21 2.38
CA LEU A 227 -22.57 15.34 1.42
C LEU A 227 -21.70 15.04 0.21
N LEU A 228 -20.74 15.95 -0.11
CA LEU A 228 -19.87 15.82 -1.27
C LEU A 228 -18.43 15.39 -0.91
N PRO A 229 -17.84 14.53 -1.73
CA PRO A 229 -18.42 13.83 -2.90
C PRO A 229 -19.43 12.76 -2.48
N LYS A 230 -20.41 12.47 -3.34
CA LYS A 230 -21.37 11.38 -3.11
C LYS A 230 -20.65 10.06 -2.85
N LYS A 231 -21.03 9.41 -1.75
CA LYS A 231 -20.51 8.10 -1.38
C LYS A 231 -21.32 7.02 -2.09
N ILE A 232 -20.63 6.13 -2.78
CA ILE A 232 -21.26 4.90 -3.24
C ILE A 232 -21.29 3.94 -2.04
N SER A 233 -22.47 3.36 -1.75
CA SER A 233 -22.61 2.31 -0.77
C SER A 233 -21.71 1.14 -1.14
N LYS A 234 -20.80 0.76 -0.25
CA LYS A 234 -19.96 -0.43 -0.44
C LYS A 234 -20.72 -1.65 0.03
N ALA A 235 -20.79 -2.67 -0.81
CA ALA A 235 -21.25 -3.99 -0.38
C ALA A 235 -20.43 -4.48 0.82
N LYS A 236 -21.05 -5.29 1.68
CA LYS A 236 -20.31 -5.92 2.80
C LYS A 236 -19.12 -6.68 2.25
N SER A 237 -17.95 -6.45 2.84
CA SER A 237 -16.73 -7.18 2.44
C SER A 237 -16.90 -8.67 2.71
N PRO A 238 -16.71 -9.55 1.71
CA PRO A 238 -16.80 -11.00 1.90
C PRO A 238 -15.75 -11.47 2.91
N GLU A 239 -16.10 -12.51 3.66
CA GLU A 239 -15.22 -13.14 4.63
C GLU A 239 -14.75 -14.49 4.11
N PHE A 240 -13.47 -14.77 4.31
CA PHE A 240 -12.81 -16.01 3.94
C PHE A 240 -12.11 -16.62 5.15
N ILE A 241 -11.92 -17.93 5.11
CA ILE A 241 -11.15 -18.68 6.08
C ILE A 241 -10.15 -19.57 5.35
N CYS A 242 -8.96 -19.72 5.92
CA CYS A 242 -7.96 -20.69 5.48
C CYS A 242 -7.25 -21.30 6.68
N ASN A 243 -6.66 -22.48 6.47
CA ASN A 243 -5.73 -23.11 7.39
C ASN A 243 -4.31 -22.77 6.97
N MET A 244 -3.44 -22.45 7.94
CA MET A 244 -2.02 -22.21 7.73
C MET A 244 -1.21 -23.11 8.66
N VAL A 245 -0.12 -23.67 8.14
CA VAL A 245 0.75 -24.57 8.91
C VAL A 245 2.03 -23.87 9.31
N LEU A 246 2.23 -23.73 10.60
CA LEU A 246 3.46 -23.27 11.23
C LEU A 246 4.33 -24.52 11.53
N LEU A 247 5.09 -24.98 10.53
CA LEU A 247 6.02 -26.10 10.71
C LEU A 247 7.38 -25.58 11.15
N ARG A 248 7.89 -26.12 12.26
CA ARG A 248 9.13 -25.65 12.90
C ARG A 248 10.16 -26.77 13.03
N HIS A 249 11.44 -26.37 12.93
CA HIS A 249 12.59 -27.17 13.36
C HIS A 249 13.58 -26.23 14.09
N GLY A 250 13.66 -26.32 15.38
CA GLY A 250 14.49 -25.38 16.17
C GLY A 250 14.12 -23.91 15.89
N ASP A 251 15.08 -23.15 15.36
CA ASP A 251 14.92 -21.73 14.98
C ASP A 251 14.45 -21.54 13.54
N PHE A 252 14.14 -22.61 12.84
CA PHE A 252 13.70 -22.56 11.46
C PHE A 252 12.19 -22.77 11.36
N VAL A 253 11.58 -22.02 10.45
CA VAL A 253 10.15 -22.15 10.06
C VAL A 253 10.06 -22.39 8.57
N LEU A 254 9.23 -23.35 8.16
CA LEU A 254 8.96 -23.60 6.76
C LEU A 254 8.04 -22.49 6.22
N LEU A 255 8.48 -21.81 5.16
CA LEU A 255 7.70 -20.84 4.42
C LEU A 255 7.50 -21.27 2.97
N GLN A 256 6.42 -20.77 2.40
CA GLN A 256 6.06 -20.92 0.98
C GLN A 256 5.97 -19.54 0.32
N LYS A 257 6.60 -19.42 -0.86
CA LYS A 257 6.52 -18.21 -1.67
C LYS A 257 5.18 -18.17 -2.40
N ARG A 258 4.43 -17.10 -2.19
CA ARG A 258 3.10 -16.94 -2.77
C ARG A 258 3.16 -16.64 -4.28
N PRO A 259 2.20 -17.13 -5.07
CA PRO A 259 2.11 -16.81 -6.49
C PRO A 259 2.07 -15.28 -6.71
N PRO A 260 2.74 -14.73 -7.75
CA PRO A 260 2.87 -13.27 -7.95
C PRO A 260 1.53 -12.52 -8.07
N LYS A 261 0.51 -13.13 -8.65
CA LYS A 261 -0.82 -12.52 -8.87
C LYS A 261 -1.80 -12.67 -7.70
N ALA A 262 -1.45 -13.44 -6.66
CA ALA A 262 -2.30 -13.63 -5.49
C ALA A 262 -2.25 -12.43 -4.52
N ILE A 263 -3.16 -12.40 -3.55
CA ILE A 263 -3.06 -11.51 -2.39
C ILE A 263 -1.75 -11.82 -1.67
N TRP A 264 -1.01 -10.77 -1.27
CA TRP A 264 0.36 -10.88 -0.77
C TRP A 264 1.31 -11.59 -1.76
N GLY A 265 1.00 -11.50 -3.07
CA GLY A 265 1.76 -12.17 -4.12
C GLY A 265 3.25 -11.86 -4.07
N GLY A 266 4.07 -12.90 -4.26
CA GLY A 266 5.52 -12.82 -4.20
C GLY A 266 6.11 -12.72 -2.79
N LEU A 267 5.29 -12.60 -1.73
CA LEU A 267 5.76 -12.66 -0.35
C LEU A 267 5.95 -14.11 0.09
N TRP A 268 6.81 -14.28 1.08
CA TRP A 268 6.92 -15.52 1.82
C TRP A 268 5.84 -15.59 2.91
N SER A 269 5.15 -16.69 3.03
CA SER A 269 4.08 -16.89 4.01
C SER A 269 4.14 -18.31 4.56
N LEU A 270 3.40 -18.61 5.62
CA LEU A 270 3.17 -19.98 6.01
C LEU A 270 2.47 -20.71 4.85
N PRO A 271 2.78 -22.00 4.63
CA PRO A 271 1.97 -22.83 3.73
C PRO A 271 0.49 -22.79 4.12
N GLU A 272 -0.39 -22.65 3.15
CA GLU A 272 -1.83 -22.44 3.40
C GLU A 272 -2.73 -23.25 2.50
N SER A 273 -3.93 -23.58 3.00
CA SER A 273 -5.01 -24.15 2.20
C SER A 273 -5.67 -23.10 1.31
N GLU A 274 -6.54 -23.52 0.40
CA GLU A 274 -7.40 -22.60 -0.33
C GLU A 274 -8.23 -21.75 0.62
N TRP A 275 -8.52 -20.51 0.19
CA TRP A 275 -9.38 -19.58 0.89
C TRP A 275 -10.83 -19.87 0.53
N ILE A 276 -11.57 -20.42 1.47
CA ILE A 276 -13.00 -20.73 1.29
C ILE A 276 -13.86 -19.61 1.91
N ALA A 277 -15.06 -19.38 1.33
CA ALA A 277 -16.00 -18.43 1.90
C ALA A 277 -16.40 -18.89 3.32
N ARG A 278 -16.27 -17.97 4.29
CA ARG A 278 -16.66 -18.24 5.67
C ARG A 278 -18.18 -18.22 5.77
N GLN A 279 -18.77 -19.38 6.00
CA GLN A 279 -20.20 -19.47 6.30
C GLN A 279 -20.46 -19.03 7.76
N PRO A 280 -21.62 -18.41 8.05
CA PRO A 280 -21.99 -18.01 9.40
C PRO A 280 -22.46 -19.22 10.25
N VAL A 281 -21.64 -20.26 10.33
CA VAL A 281 -21.95 -21.46 11.13
C VAL A 281 -20.97 -21.54 12.28
N ASN A 282 -21.50 -21.80 13.48
CA ASN A 282 -20.75 -22.11 14.71
C ASN A 282 -19.97 -23.44 14.56
N LEU A 283 -18.90 -23.44 13.81
CA LEU A 283 -17.93 -24.53 13.81
C LEU A 283 -17.09 -24.41 15.09
N LYS A 284 -17.51 -25.15 16.13
CA LYS A 284 -16.59 -25.54 17.20
C LYS A 284 -15.54 -26.44 16.56
N LEU A 285 -14.42 -25.84 16.12
CA LEU A 285 -13.24 -26.60 15.71
C LEU A 285 -12.74 -27.36 16.93
N SER A 286 -12.65 -28.69 16.84
CA SER A 286 -11.97 -29.50 17.84
C SER A 286 -10.53 -29.01 17.97
N HIS A 287 -10.06 -28.73 19.18
CA HIS A 287 -8.74 -28.18 19.46
C HIS A 287 -7.58 -29.09 19.07
N SER A 288 -7.86 -30.34 18.75
CA SER A 288 -6.88 -31.32 18.28
C SER A 288 -7.53 -32.22 17.22
N PRO A 289 -7.17 -32.08 15.94
CA PRO A 289 -7.61 -33.01 14.92
C PRO A 289 -7.00 -34.40 15.18
N SER A 290 -7.73 -35.48 14.81
CA SER A 290 -7.17 -36.82 14.82
C SER A 290 -5.92 -36.90 13.93
N LYS A 291 -5.06 -37.91 14.09
CA LYS A 291 -3.87 -38.10 13.22
C LYS A 291 -4.26 -38.11 11.73
N THR A 292 -5.37 -38.72 11.36
CA THR A 292 -5.90 -38.76 9.99
C THR A 292 -6.34 -37.36 9.52
N SER A 293 -7.00 -36.58 10.38
CA SER A 293 -7.41 -35.20 10.06
C SER A 293 -6.20 -34.27 9.94
N SER A 294 -5.14 -34.47 10.73
CA SER A 294 -3.87 -33.76 10.66
C SER A 294 -3.15 -34.02 9.33
N LEU A 295 -3.10 -35.28 8.91
CA LEU A 295 -2.51 -35.68 7.63
C LEU A 295 -3.28 -35.05 6.45
N ASN A 296 -4.61 -35.10 6.48
CA ASN A 296 -5.46 -34.49 5.44
C ASN A 296 -5.24 -32.97 5.36
N LEU A 297 -5.14 -32.30 6.50
CA LEU A 297 -4.89 -30.85 6.52
C LEU A 297 -3.53 -30.50 5.90
N LEU A 298 -2.51 -31.26 6.24
CA LEU A 298 -1.16 -31.02 5.76
C LEU A 298 -1.02 -31.33 4.27
N THR A 299 -1.66 -32.40 3.76
CA THR A 299 -1.68 -32.74 2.32
C THR A 299 -2.49 -31.74 1.49
N THR A 300 -3.45 -31.04 2.09
CA THR A 300 -4.17 -29.93 1.44
C THR A 300 -3.33 -28.66 1.37
N VAL A 301 -2.42 -28.47 2.33
CA VAL A 301 -1.58 -27.27 2.46
C VAL A 301 -0.24 -27.41 1.74
N LEU A 302 0.36 -28.59 1.81
CA LEU A 302 1.63 -28.91 1.16
C LEU A 302 1.39 -29.97 0.08
N THR A 303 1.60 -29.61 -1.17
CA THR A 303 1.48 -30.51 -2.32
C THR A 303 2.86 -30.97 -2.80
N GLY A 304 3.04 -32.25 -3.09
CA GLY A 304 4.30 -32.79 -3.62
C GLY A 304 4.57 -34.23 -3.20
N GLU A 305 5.44 -34.92 -3.93
CA GLU A 305 5.71 -36.38 -3.74
C GLU A 305 6.26 -36.74 -2.36
N ASN A 306 6.95 -35.83 -1.68
CA ASN A 306 7.65 -36.10 -0.42
C ASN A 306 6.92 -35.59 0.83
N VAL A 307 5.72 -35.05 0.68
CA VAL A 307 4.94 -34.49 1.80
C VAL A 307 4.58 -35.58 2.83
N LYS A 308 4.29 -36.81 2.38
CA LYS A 308 3.98 -37.93 3.27
C LYS A 308 5.16 -38.35 4.16
N ASP A 309 6.39 -38.26 3.66
CA ASP A 309 7.58 -38.64 4.43
C ASP A 309 7.96 -37.56 5.44
N LEU A 310 7.78 -36.29 5.09
CA LEU A 310 7.89 -35.18 6.03
C LEU A 310 6.96 -35.38 7.24
N PHE A 311 5.73 -35.87 7.02
CA PHE A 311 4.75 -36.06 8.10
C PHE A 311 5.06 -37.19 9.05
N LYS A 312 5.75 -38.23 8.63
CA LYS A 312 6.21 -39.28 9.53
C LYS A 312 7.16 -38.75 10.60
N GLN A 313 7.82 -37.64 10.32
CA GLN A 313 8.82 -36.99 11.16
C GLN A 313 8.27 -35.76 11.92
N CYS A 314 6.99 -35.46 11.77
CA CYS A 314 6.36 -34.29 12.40
C CYS A 314 5.52 -34.70 13.62
N SER A 315 5.53 -33.84 14.65
CA SER A 315 4.58 -33.94 15.75
C SER A 315 3.14 -33.75 15.26
N PRO A 316 2.12 -34.22 16.00
CA PRO A 316 0.73 -33.91 15.69
C PRO A 316 0.51 -32.40 15.55
N LEU A 317 -0.38 -31.98 14.63
CA LEU A 317 -0.80 -30.61 14.49
C LEU A 317 -1.64 -30.19 15.69
N LEU A 318 -1.27 -29.08 16.30
CA LEU A 318 -2.01 -28.45 17.37
C LEU A 318 -2.55 -27.09 16.88
N HIS A 319 -3.82 -26.79 17.14
CA HIS A 319 -4.35 -25.46 16.88
C HIS A 319 -3.66 -24.46 17.82
N LYS A 320 -3.02 -23.45 17.25
CA LYS A 320 -2.28 -22.44 18.00
C LYS A 320 -3.14 -21.22 18.27
N GLU A 321 -3.65 -20.61 17.20
CA GLU A 321 -4.45 -19.38 17.28
C GLU A 321 -5.24 -19.11 16.00
N GLU A 322 -6.24 -18.23 16.08
CA GLU A 322 -6.93 -17.67 14.93
C GLU A 322 -6.49 -16.20 14.74
N ILE A 323 -6.01 -15.85 13.57
CA ILE A 323 -5.62 -14.49 13.24
C ILE A 323 -6.60 -13.91 12.23
N ARG A 324 -7.23 -12.77 12.56
CA ARG A 324 -8.09 -12.03 11.65
C ARG A 324 -7.31 -10.91 10.96
N HIS A 325 -7.35 -10.89 9.63
CA HIS A 325 -6.80 -9.80 8.83
C HIS A 325 -7.86 -9.13 7.96
N VAL A 326 -7.87 -7.79 7.95
CA VAL A 326 -8.86 -6.99 7.21
C VAL A 326 -8.17 -6.32 6.02
N PHE A 327 -8.57 -6.71 4.82
CA PHE A 327 -8.22 -6.03 3.58
C PHE A 327 -9.26 -4.97 3.22
N THR A 328 -8.97 -4.11 2.28
CA THR A 328 -9.90 -3.07 1.82
C THR A 328 -11.22 -3.63 1.27
N HIS A 329 -11.21 -4.85 0.71
CA HIS A 329 -12.32 -5.45 -0.02
C HIS A 329 -12.70 -6.86 0.45
N ARG A 330 -12.05 -7.40 1.50
CA ARG A 330 -12.35 -8.70 2.10
C ARG A 330 -11.78 -8.82 3.50
N ARG A 331 -12.23 -9.84 4.24
CA ARG A 331 -11.69 -10.22 5.54
C ARG A 331 -11.18 -11.65 5.46
N LEU A 332 -10.04 -11.95 6.08
CA LEU A 332 -9.45 -13.28 6.13
C LEU A 332 -9.29 -13.72 7.58
N TRP A 333 -9.73 -14.91 7.85
CA TRP A 333 -9.55 -15.62 9.10
C TRP A 333 -8.55 -16.74 8.85
N MET A 334 -7.40 -16.71 9.52
CA MET A 334 -6.30 -17.65 9.38
C MET A 334 -6.26 -18.54 10.61
N GLN A 335 -6.55 -19.83 10.44
CA GLN A 335 -6.40 -20.85 11.48
C GLN A 335 -4.95 -21.33 11.46
N ILE A 336 -4.19 -21.00 12.49
CA ILE A 336 -2.77 -21.36 12.59
C ILE A 336 -2.65 -22.69 13.30
N TRP A 337 -2.04 -23.67 12.64
CA TRP A 337 -1.75 -24.99 13.15
C TRP A 337 -0.26 -25.18 13.29
N GLU A 338 0.24 -25.48 14.48
CA GLU A 338 1.67 -25.65 14.76
C GLU A 338 2.04 -27.13 14.80
N SER A 339 3.18 -27.46 14.21
CA SER A 339 3.82 -28.77 14.27
C SER A 339 5.34 -28.61 14.28
N HIS A 340 6.03 -29.62 14.81
CA HIS A 340 7.48 -29.63 14.90
C HIS A 340 8.04 -30.81 14.08
N SER A 341 9.00 -30.51 13.19
CA SER A 341 9.74 -31.52 12.44
C SER A 341 11.02 -31.91 13.19
N GLN A 342 11.37 -33.19 13.12
CA GLN A 342 12.62 -33.70 13.70
C GLN A 342 13.85 -33.22 12.92
N GLU A 343 13.70 -32.96 11.61
CA GLU A 343 14.77 -32.46 10.74
C GLU A 343 14.27 -31.44 9.72
N ARG A 344 15.20 -30.72 9.08
CA ARG A 344 14.90 -29.81 7.97
C ARG A 344 14.91 -30.58 6.67
N TYR A 345 13.74 -30.90 6.17
CA TYR A 345 13.58 -31.57 4.90
C TYR A 345 13.99 -30.69 3.72
N CYS A 346 14.73 -31.23 2.75
CA CYS A 346 15.06 -30.53 1.51
C CYS A 346 13.93 -30.68 0.49
N PHE A 347 13.32 -29.56 0.11
CA PHE A 347 12.26 -29.55 -0.89
C PHE A 347 12.86 -29.35 -2.28
N VAL A 348 12.35 -30.08 -3.25
CA VAL A 348 12.63 -29.86 -4.70
C VAL A 348 11.90 -28.61 -5.19
N ASP A 349 10.75 -28.30 -4.61
CA ASP A 349 9.97 -27.11 -4.92
C ASP A 349 10.71 -25.84 -4.42
N PRO A 350 11.19 -24.96 -5.33
CA PRO A 350 11.91 -23.74 -4.94
C PRO A 350 11.02 -22.72 -4.24
N THR A 351 9.71 -22.91 -4.24
CA THR A 351 8.76 -22.06 -3.49
C THR A 351 8.71 -22.39 -2.01
N LEU A 352 9.25 -23.54 -1.57
CA LEU A 352 9.32 -23.95 -0.18
C LEU A 352 10.73 -23.75 0.38
N GLN A 353 10.87 -23.06 1.50
CA GLN A 353 12.15 -22.78 2.12
C GLN A 353 12.05 -22.72 3.64
N TRP A 354 13.06 -23.27 4.33
CA TRP A 354 13.25 -23.07 5.76
C TRP A 354 13.88 -21.71 6.03
N LEU A 355 13.15 -20.86 6.73
CA LEU A 355 13.61 -19.53 7.13
C LEU A 355 14.16 -19.57 8.55
N ASP A 356 15.34 -18.99 8.76
CA ASP A 356 15.91 -18.72 10.07
C ASP A 356 15.20 -17.52 10.72
N LEU A 357 14.55 -17.71 11.85
CA LEU A 357 13.80 -16.67 12.57
C LEU A 357 14.68 -15.46 12.94
N ARG A 358 15.99 -15.64 13.08
CA ARG A 358 16.98 -14.56 13.34
C ARG A 358 17.16 -13.66 12.11
N LYS A 359 16.77 -14.12 10.92
CA LYS A 359 16.90 -13.42 9.63
C LYS A 359 15.58 -12.89 9.09
N LEU A 360 14.53 -12.78 9.92
CA LEU A 360 13.19 -12.33 9.53
C LEU A 360 13.17 -11.03 8.70
N GLY A 361 14.09 -10.11 9.00
CA GLY A 361 14.20 -8.83 8.33
C GLY A 361 14.61 -8.88 6.85
N GLN A 362 15.12 -10.03 6.38
CA GLN A 362 15.59 -10.22 5.00
C GLN A 362 14.46 -10.67 4.05
N TYR A 363 13.29 -10.99 4.59
CA TYR A 363 12.19 -11.56 3.83
C TYR A 363 10.97 -10.64 3.80
N GLY A 364 10.36 -10.52 2.63
CA GLY A 364 9.05 -9.90 2.48
C GLY A 364 7.97 -10.82 3.04
N LEU A 365 7.37 -10.47 4.17
CA LEU A 365 6.33 -11.24 4.85
C LEU A 365 5.04 -10.43 4.95
N PRO A 366 3.84 -11.05 4.82
CA PRO A 366 2.58 -10.41 5.21
C PRO A 366 2.64 -9.98 6.68
N GLN A 367 2.11 -8.80 6.98
CA GLN A 367 2.19 -8.24 8.34
C GLN A 367 1.69 -9.19 9.45
N PRO A 368 0.54 -9.89 9.32
CA PRO A 368 0.09 -10.81 10.36
C PRO A 368 1.07 -11.98 10.56
N ILE A 369 1.63 -12.51 9.49
CA ILE A 369 2.63 -13.59 9.57
C ILE A 369 3.94 -13.10 10.19
N LYS A 370 4.38 -11.88 9.82
CA LYS A 370 5.56 -11.26 10.43
C LYS A 370 5.41 -11.12 11.94
N LEU A 371 4.26 -10.62 12.41
CA LEU A 371 3.99 -10.45 13.85
C LEU A 371 3.96 -11.80 14.58
N LEU A 372 3.32 -12.81 14.01
CA LEU A 372 3.32 -14.17 14.55
C LEU A 372 4.75 -14.71 14.73
N LEU A 373 5.58 -14.61 13.70
CA LEU A 373 6.95 -15.12 13.74
C LEU A 373 7.87 -14.32 14.67
N GLN A 374 7.68 -13.00 14.78
CA GLN A 374 8.38 -12.15 15.76
C GLN A 374 8.03 -12.53 17.21
N GLY A 375 6.77 -12.85 17.48
CA GLY A 375 6.34 -13.34 18.79
C GLY A 375 7.05 -14.63 19.20
N LEU A 376 7.32 -15.53 18.24
CA LEU A 376 8.08 -16.76 18.49
C LEU A 376 9.56 -16.51 18.79
N SER A 377 10.17 -15.50 18.18
CA SER A 377 11.56 -15.12 18.44
C SER A 377 11.72 -14.52 19.84
N LEU A 378 10.82 -13.62 20.24
CA LEU A 378 10.88 -12.95 21.55
C LEU A 378 10.58 -13.88 22.73
N ALA A 379 9.69 -14.85 22.58
CA ALA A 379 9.35 -15.81 23.64
C ALA A 379 10.54 -16.68 24.08
N ARG A 380 11.57 -16.83 23.26
CA ARG A 380 12.79 -17.58 23.58
C ARG A 380 13.83 -16.78 24.34
N ASP A 381 13.96 -15.49 24.02
CA ASP A 381 14.93 -14.62 24.72
C ASP A 381 14.59 -14.47 26.21
N VAL A 382 13.34 -14.71 26.59
CA VAL A 382 12.87 -14.74 27.99
C VAL A 382 13.10 -16.09 28.63
N GLY A 383 13.06 -17.20 27.89
CA GLY A 383 13.23 -18.57 28.39
C GLY A 383 14.71 -19.01 28.62
N THR A 384 15.68 -18.25 28.10
CA THR A 384 17.12 -18.55 28.24
C THR A 384 17.81 -17.78 29.38
N LYS A 385 17.02 -17.01 30.15
CA LYS A 385 17.53 -16.23 31.32
C LYS A 385 17.16 -16.83 32.69
N ASN A 386 16.71 -18.08 32.70
CA ASN A 386 16.51 -18.83 33.98
C ASN A 386 17.48 -19.97 34.09
#